data_7c8a04c03e81a4baade1f2de82d92e30
#
_entry.id   7c8a04c03e81a4baade1f2de82d92e30
#
_cell.length_a   1.000
_cell.length_b   1.000
_cell.length_c   1.000
_cell.angle_alpha   90.00
_cell.angle_beta   90.00
_cell.angle_gamma   90.00
#
_symmetry.space_group_name_H-M   'P 1'
#
loop_
_entity.id
_entity.type
_entity.pdbx_description
1 polymer ?
#
loop_
_entity_poly.entity_id
_entity_poly.type
_entity_poly.pdbx_seq_one_letter_code
_entity_poly.pdbx_strand_id
1 'polypeptide(L)'
;MFEFDLTDELKIKLIKISKKDKKKSEIINKKIKEVINSDSISVEHYKNLRYDLKEYKRVHIDKHFVLTFKVNIPNNFILFVDFDHHDNIYKRKRQGSSS
;
A
#
# COMPACT_ATOMS: atom_id res chain seq x y z
N MET A 1 -8.69 -15.56 1.73
CA MET A 1 -8.81 -14.10 1.59
C MET A 1 -8.49 -13.42 2.90
N PHE A 2 -7.70 -12.37 2.84
CA PHE A 2 -7.33 -11.61 4.04
C PHE A 2 -8.40 -10.61 4.41
N GLU A 3 -8.59 -10.41 5.70
CA GLU A 3 -9.31 -9.24 6.18
C GLU A 3 -8.40 -8.04 6.03
N PHE A 4 -8.95 -6.85 5.92
CA PHE A 4 -8.14 -5.68 5.65
C PHE A 4 -8.78 -4.39 6.14
N ASP A 5 -7.94 -3.37 6.24
CA ASP A 5 -8.40 -2.00 6.49
C ASP A 5 -7.42 -1.05 5.80
N LEU A 6 -7.80 0.21 5.77
CA LEU A 6 -6.98 1.29 5.23
C LEU A 6 -6.76 2.31 6.34
N THR A 7 -5.57 2.92 6.35
CA THR A 7 -5.34 4.03 7.28
C THR A 7 -6.25 5.22 6.91
N ASP A 8 -6.53 6.07 7.88
CA ASP A 8 -7.34 7.26 7.64
C ASP A 8 -6.72 8.17 6.57
N GLU A 9 -5.40 8.29 6.61
CA GLU A 9 -4.63 9.04 5.60
C GLU A 9 -4.89 8.52 4.20
N LEU A 10 -4.83 7.20 4.04
CA LEU A 10 -5.05 6.57 2.74
C LEU A 10 -6.49 6.74 2.29
N LYS A 11 -7.45 6.61 3.20
CA LYS A 11 -8.87 6.81 2.88
C LYS A 11 -9.10 8.19 2.29
N ILE A 12 -8.52 9.21 2.90
CA ILE A 12 -8.64 10.60 2.42
C ILE A 12 -8.03 10.75 1.04
N LYS A 13 -6.85 10.19 0.83
CA LYS A 13 -6.18 10.22 -0.48
C LYS A 13 -7.03 9.56 -1.56
N LEU A 14 -7.60 8.41 -1.26
CA LEU A 14 -8.39 7.67 -2.24
C LEU A 14 -9.67 8.41 -2.62
N ILE A 15 -10.30 9.08 -1.67
CA ILE A 15 -11.46 9.91 -1.96
C ILE A 15 -11.10 11.03 -2.93
N LYS A 16 -9.98 11.71 -2.68
CA LYS A 16 -9.50 12.77 -3.57
C LYS A 16 -9.19 12.26 -4.97
N ILE A 17 -8.52 11.12 -5.05
CA ILE A 17 -8.18 10.50 -6.32
C ILE A 17 -9.44 10.12 -7.09
N SER A 18 -10.44 9.55 -6.42
CA SER A 18 -11.68 9.14 -7.08
C SER A 18 -12.42 10.31 -7.72
N LYS A 19 -12.23 11.51 -7.20
CA LYS A 19 -12.85 12.71 -7.77
C LYS A 19 -12.07 13.28 -8.94
N LYS A 20 -10.75 13.15 -8.93
CA LYS A 20 -9.88 13.73 -9.95
C LYS A 20 -9.52 12.78 -11.08
N ASP A 21 -9.32 11.52 -10.76
CA ASP A 21 -8.85 10.52 -11.71
C ASP A 21 -9.52 9.19 -11.42
N LYS A 22 -10.69 9.03 -12.01
CA LYS A 22 -11.51 7.85 -11.80
C LYS A 22 -10.80 6.58 -12.22
N LYS A 23 -10.07 6.65 -13.31
CA LYS A 23 -9.34 5.50 -13.85
C LYS A 23 -8.25 5.02 -12.88
N LYS A 24 -7.49 5.95 -12.32
CA LYS A 24 -6.48 5.62 -11.32
C LYS A 24 -7.10 4.99 -10.09
N SER A 25 -8.22 5.54 -9.62
CA SER A 25 -8.96 4.99 -8.50
C SER A 25 -9.38 3.54 -8.73
N GLU A 26 -9.84 3.23 -9.92
CA GLU A 26 -10.23 1.86 -10.29
C GLU A 26 -9.03 0.92 -10.27
N ILE A 27 -7.89 1.37 -10.77
CA ILE A 27 -6.65 0.57 -10.78
C ILE A 27 -6.23 0.26 -9.34
N ILE A 28 -6.28 1.25 -8.46
CA ILE A 28 -5.92 1.07 -7.06
C ILE A 28 -6.85 0.05 -6.39
N ASN A 29 -8.16 0.20 -6.58
CA ASN A 29 -9.13 -0.70 -5.99
C ASN A 29 -8.95 -2.14 -6.49
N LYS A 30 -8.65 -2.29 -7.75
CA LYS A 30 -8.37 -3.61 -8.33
C LYS A 30 -7.14 -4.24 -7.71
N LYS A 31 -6.11 -3.44 -7.49
CA LYS A 31 -4.87 -3.94 -6.87
C LYS A 31 -5.09 -4.32 -5.41
N ILE A 32 -5.87 -3.55 -4.68
CA ILE A 32 -6.24 -3.91 -3.30
C ILE A 32 -6.92 -5.27 -3.28
N LYS A 33 -7.86 -5.50 -4.18
CA LYS A 33 -8.55 -6.79 -4.28
C LYS A 33 -7.59 -7.93 -4.60
N GLU A 34 -6.63 -7.71 -5.49
CA GLU A 34 -5.63 -8.71 -5.80
C GLU A 34 -4.82 -9.10 -4.57
N VAL A 35 -4.40 -8.10 -3.80
CA VAL A 35 -3.56 -8.33 -2.62
C VAL A 35 -4.34 -9.11 -1.57
N ILE A 36 -5.55 -8.71 -1.24
CA ILE A 36 -6.32 -9.37 -0.19
C ILE A 36 -6.78 -10.78 -0.58
N ASN A 37 -6.85 -11.07 -1.87
CA ASN A 37 -7.21 -12.39 -2.37
C ASN A 37 -5.99 -13.33 -2.51
N SER A 38 -4.80 -12.85 -2.24
CA SER A 38 -3.60 -13.68 -2.22
C SER A 38 -3.67 -14.65 -1.04
N ASP A 39 -3.02 -15.80 -1.17
CA ASP A 39 -2.83 -16.69 -0.02
C ASP A 39 -1.59 -16.26 0.77
N SER A 40 -1.36 -16.92 1.90
CA SER A 40 -0.26 -16.54 2.80
C SER A 40 1.12 -16.72 2.16
N ILE A 41 1.25 -17.61 1.20
CA ILE A 41 2.51 -17.81 0.50
C ILE A 41 2.71 -16.74 -0.56
N SER A 42 1.70 -16.50 -1.38
CA SER A 42 1.78 -15.49 -2.45
C SER A 42 1.99 -14.09 -1.93
N VAL A 43 1.35 -13.73 -0.82
CA VAL A 43 1.48 -12.39 -0.24
C VAL A 43 2.91 -12.11 0.23
N GLU A 44 3.63 -13.14 0.66
CA GLU A 44 5.03 -13.00 1.08
C GLU A 44 5.95 -12.62 -0.09
N HIS A 45 5.54 -12.90 -1.31
CA HIS A 45 6.36 -12.59 -2.49
C HIS A 45 6.31 -11.13 -2.91
N TYR A 46 5.38 -10.35 -2.40
CA TYR A 46 5.41 -8.90 -2.66
C TYR A 46 6.67 -8.32 -2.03
N LYS A 47 7.30 -7.40 -2.75
CA LYS A 47 8.57 -6.82 -2.31
C LYS A 47 8.38 -5.90 -1.11
N ASN A 48 9.35 -5.95 -0.21
CA ASN A 48 9.38 -5.05 0.94
C ASN A 48 10.08 -3.74 0.57
N LEU A 49 9.76 -2.69 1.30
CA LEU A 49 10.51 -1.44 1.23
C LEU A 49 11.89 -1.67 1.84
N ARG A 50 12.78 -0.73 1.60
CA ARG A 50 14.18 -0.82 2.04
C ARG A 50 14.40 -0.10 3.36
N TYR A 51 15.57 -0.34 3.96
CA TYR A 51 16.04 0.32 5.16
C TYR A 51 15.13 0.04 6.35
N ASP A 52 14.85 1.05 7.15
CA ASP A 52 13.98 0.92 8.32
C ASP A 52 12.49 0.74 7.98
N LEU A 53 12.15 0.75 6.70
CA LEU A 53 10.77 0.54 6.24
C LEU A 53 10.51 -0.89 5.76
N LYS A 54 11.41 -1.80 6.00
CA LYS A 54 11.33 -3.16 5.44
C LYS A 54 10.19 -4.01 6.00
N GLU A 55 9.51 -3.56 7.04
CA GLU A 55 8.29 -4.23 7.51
C GLU A 55 7.09 -3.96 6.61
N TYR A 56 7.20 -2.95 5.74
CA TYR A 56 6.15 -2.61 4.79
C TYR A 56 6.41 -3.29 3.45
N LYS A 57 5.33 -3.75 2.83
CA LYS A 57 5.39 -4.26 1.46
C LYS A 57 4.87 -3.22 0.50
N ARG A 58 5.21 -3.38 -0.76
CA ARG A 58 4.79 -2.45 -1.81
C ARG A 58 4.30 -3.21 -3.02
N VAL A 59 3.39 -2.57 -3.75
CA VAL A 59 2.98 -3.02 -5.07
C VAL A 59 2.86 -1.78 -5.96
N HIS A 60 3.35 -1.88 -7.18
CA HIS A 60 3.31 -0.76 -8.11
C HIS A 60 1.90 -0.55 -8.65
N ILE A 61 1.51 0.71 -8.69
CA ILE A 61 0.31 1.17 -9.36
C ILE A 61 0.81 2.08 -10.47
N ASP A 62 0.62 1.67 -11.71
CA ASP A 62 1.21 2.43 -12.80
C ASP A 62 2.75 2.40 -12.70
N LYS A 63 3.43 3.31 -13.37
CA LYS A 63 4.89 3.30 -13.45
C LYS A 63 5.59 3.96 -12.27
N HIS A 64 4.95 4.95 -11.67
CA HIS A 64 5.63 5.82 -10.72
C HIS A 64 5.04 5.80 -9.32
N PHE A 65 3.91 5.15 -9.14
CA PHE A 65 3.20 5.13 -7.86
C PHE A 65 3.27 3.77 -7.22
N VAL A 66 3.27 3.76 -5.89
CA VAL A 66 3.25 2.52 -5.12
C VAL A 66 2.18 2.57 -4.05
N LEU A 67 1.58 1.43 -3.81
CA LEU A 67 0.67 1.21 -2.70
C LEU A 67 1.45 0.41 -1.65
N THR A 68 1.50 0.92 -0.42
CA THR A 68 2.23 0.26 0.66
C THR A 68 1.27 -0.39 1.63
N PHE A 69 1.66 -1.52 2.17
CA PHE A 69 0.81 -2.26 3.11
C PHE A 69 1.66 -3.10 4.06
N LYS A 70 1.04 -3.47 5.18
CA LYS A 70 1.63 -4.37 6.16
C LYS A 70 0.80 -5.64 6.24
N VAL A 71 1.45 -6.77 6.32
CA VAL A 71 0.80 -8.07 6.39
C VAL A 71 0.99 -8.68 7.76
N ASN A 72 -0.09 -9.13 8.36
CA ASN A 72 -0.06 -9.87 9.62
C ASN A 72 -0.61 -11.26 9.36
N ILE A 73 0.28 -12.21 9.12
CA ILE A 73 -0.11 -13.58 8.78
C ILE A 73 -0.89 -14.24 9.91
N PRO A 74 -0.43 -14.20 11.17
CA PRO A 74 -1.16 -14.85 12.26
C PRO A 74 -2.61 -14.38 12.40
N ASN A 75 -2.87 -13.11 12.13
CA ASN A 75 -4.21 -12.55 12.24
C ASN A 75 -4.98 -12.52 10.92
N ASN A 76 -4.36 -13.01 9.85
CA ASN A 76 -4.97 -13.01 8.52
C ASN A 76 -5.46 -11.62 8.12
N PHE A 77 -4.61 -10.62 8.31
CA PHE A 77 -4.98 -9.22 8.18
C PHE A 77 -3.95 -8.43 7.40
N ILE A 78 -4.43 -7.52 6.54
CA ILE A 78 -3.58 -6.59 5.79
C ILE A 78 -4.04 -5.17 6.08
N LEU A 79 -3.10 -4.30 6.44
CA LEU A 79 -3.37 -2.87 6.59
C LEU A 79 -2.72 -2.14 5.42
N PHE A 80 -3.54 -1.51 4.59
CA PHE A 80 -3.04 -0.63 3.54
C PHE A 80 -2.73 0.72 4.14
N VAL A 81 -1.50 1.19 3.94
CA VAL A 81 -0.93 2.30 4.71
C VAL A 81 -0.91 3.59 3.92
N ASP A 82 -0.43 3.54 2.69
CA ASP A 82 -0.26 4.77 1.91
C ASP A 82 -0.23 4.46 0.41
N PHE A 83 -0.47 5.49 -0.37
CA PHE A 83 -0.33 5.48 -1.81
C PHE A 83 0.29 6.79 -2.23
N ASP A 84 1.45 6.72 -2.89
CA ASP A 84 2.13 7.93 -3.31
C ASP A 84 3.14 7.61 -4.40
N HIS A 85 3.72 8.66 -4.96
CA HIS A 85 4.84 8.52 -5.85
C HIS A 85 5.98 7.80 -5.13
N HIS A 86 6.67 6.94 -5.84
CA HIS A 86 7.75 6.12 -5.28
C HIS A 86 8.76 6.94 -4.48
N ASP A 87 9.21 8.05 -5.03
CA ASP A 87 10.21 8.90 -4.37
C ASP A 87 9.66 9.52 -3.08
N ASN A 88 8.40 9.90 -3.07
CA ASN A 88 7.79 10.54 -1.91
C ASN A 88 7.62 9.57 -0.74
N ILE A 89 7.36 8.31 -1.01
CA ILE A 89 7.22 7.31 0.04
C ILE A 89 8.48 7.26 0.91
N TYR A 90 9.65 7.12 0.27
CA TYR A 90 10.91 7.05 1.01
C TYR A 90 11.26 8.38 1.66
N LYS A 91 11.07 9.46 0.94
CA LYS A 91 11.43 10.80 1.41
C LYS A 91 10.68 11.17 2.68
N ARG A 92 9.35 11.01 2.68
CA ARG A 92 8.52 11.38 3.84
C ARG A 92 8.82 10.51 5.05
N LYS A 93 8.92 9.22 4.86
CA LYS A 93 9.14 8.29 5.97
C LYS A 93 10.50 8.48 6.59
N ARG A 94 11.51 8.74 5.78
CA ARG A 94 12.86 8.99 6.29
C ARG A 94 12.94 10.29 7.09
N GLN A 95 12.25 11.31 6.65
CA GLN A 95 12.18 12.57 7.41
C GLN A 95 11.51 12.36 8.76
N GLY A 96 10.45 11.57 8.80
CA GLY A 96 9.79 11.25 10.05
C GLY A 96 10.69 10.49 11.01
N SER A 97 11.50 9.57 10.51
CA SER A 97 12.38 8.78 11.36
C SER A 97 13.61 9.54 11.83
N SER A 98 14.00 10.59 11.14
CA SER A 98 15.18 11.37 11.52
C SER A 98 14.90 12.49 12.50
N SER A 99 13.68 12.75 12.78
CA SER A 99 13.29 13.77 13.77
C SER A 99 13.11 13.23 15.20
#